data_8ecb99963aa3ab07313890723d106a00
#
_entry.id   8ecb99963aa3ab07313890723d106a00
#
_cell.length_a   1.000
_cell.length_b   1.000
_cell.length_c   1.000
_cell.angle_alpha   90.00
_cell.angle_beta   90.00
_cell.angle_gamma   90.00
#
_symmetry.space_group_name_H-M   'P 1'
#
loop_
_entity.id
_entity.type
_entity.pdbx_description
1 polymer ?
#
loop_
_entity_poly.entity_id
_entity_poly.type
_entity_poly.pdbx_seq_one_letter_code
_entity_poly.pdbx_strand_id
1 'polypeptide(L)'
;EKVTITFAFWDTNQEPGMKAIAEAYMAEHPNVTVETQVTPWSEYWTKLEAAAQGGALPDVFWMHSNQFFKYVSAGMLLDLTDLNLDYTPYPEGITALYHYEDKQWAVPKDYDTIALAYNKELFDKAGVAYPDNTWTWDTLRETAKKLTDAENGIYGFGAPNDTQSGYYNFVYQNGGFIFEDGKSGFDQEATQEAIQTWADLMLKDGVSPSLESFTDMGNDDQFQAGKVAMVFVGSWMMSAYTNNEFIKDKFDVAVLPQGKQRASIYNGLGYAGAYNTANPEIVKDFIAFCGSEQANILQAQNKAAIPAYKGTEHYFTDLFTNLNIACYTEMIEYGVQFPFSPNKSLWEGTETELMTSAYTGEMTFAEACNQLHETITEIEEE
;
A
#
# COMPACT_ATOMS: atom_id res chain seq x y z
N GLU A 1 6.73 29.85 24.94
CA GLU A 1 5.99 28.83 25.70
C GLU A 1 6.35 27.45 25.13
N LYS A 2 6.48 26.42 25.99
CA LYS A 2 6.75 25.05 25.55
C LYS A 2 5.46 24.42 25.07
N VAL A 3 5.49 23.80 23.90
CA VAL A 3 4.35 23.13 23.30
C VAL A 3 4.73 21.67 22.99
N THR A 4 3.81 20.75 23.28
CA THR A 4 3.94 19.35 22.88
C THR A 4 2.85 19.04 21.86
N ILE A 5 3.21 18.42 20.74
CA ILE A 5 2.30 17.86 19.76
C ILE A 5 2.53 16.35 19.62
N THR A 6 1.48 15.61 19.30
CA THR A 6 1.52 14.16 19.12
C THR A 6 1.52 13.81 17.63
N PHE A 7 2.35 12.82 17.25
CA PHE A 7 2.48 12.35 15.87
C PHE A 7 2.27 10.83 15.79
N ALA A 8 1.17 10.40 15.18
CA ALA A 8 0.74 9.02 15.12
C ALA A 8 0.95 8.39 13.75
N PHE A 9 1.38 7.14 13.73
CA PHE A 9 1.56 6.34 12.53
C PHE A 9 1.51 4.82 12.85
N TRP A 10 1.50 3.94 11.82
CA TRP A 10 1.23 2.49 12.05
C TRP A 10 2.39 1.54 11.79
N ASP A 11 3.47 1.97 11.17
CA ASP A 11 4.56 1.07 10.77
C ASP A 11 5.79 1.22 11.65
N THR A 12 6.07 0.18 12.45
CA THR A 12 7.25 0.14 13.31
C THR A 12 8.56 0.10 12.53
N ASN A 13 8.57 -0.43 11.30
CA ASN A 13 9.75 -0.44 10.44
C ASN A 13 10.11 0.97 9.92
N GLN A 14 9.12 1.84 9.80
CA GLN A 14 9.30 3.23 9.38
C GLN A 14 9.51 4.20 10.56
N GLU A 15 9.32 3.74 11.78
CA GLU A 15 9.47 4.56 13.00
C GLU A 15 10.82 5.30 13.09
N PRO A 16 11.97 4.68 12.77
CA PRO A 16 13.26 5.40 12.79
C PRO A 16 13.27 6.64 11.88
N GLY A 17 12.66 6.55 10.70
CA GLY A 17 12.53 7.68 9.77
C GLY A 17 11.64 8.79 10.33
N MET A 18 10.51 8.43 10.93
CA MET A 18 9.59 9.40 11.53
C MET A 18 10.17 10.09 12.74
N LYS A 19 10.93 9.35 13.56
CA LYS A 19 11.70 9.93 14.69
C LYS A 19 12.78 10.88 14.20
N ALA A 20 13.52 10.53 13.15
CA ALA A 20 14.54 11.40 12.57
C ALA A 20 13.94 12.73 12.07
N ILE A 21 12.77 12.71 11.45
CA ILE A 21 12.04 13.91 11.03
C ILE A 21 11.63 14.73 12.25
N ALA A 22 11.05 14.12 13.27
CA ALA A 22 10.63 14.80 14.48
C ALA A 22 11.82 15.45 15.22
N GLU A 23 12.94 14.75 15.32
CA GLU A 23 14.17 15.25 15.94
C GLU A 23 14.77 16.43 15.16
N ALA A 24 14.79 16.36 13.82
CA ALA A 24 15.27 17.46 12.99
C ALA A 24 14.40 18.71 13.16
N TYR A 25 13.08 18.54 13.19
CA TYR A 25 12.16 19.66 13.45
C TYR A 25 12.37 20.27 14.83
N MET A 26 12.45 19.45 15.87
CA MET A 26 12.71 19.93 17.25
C MET A 26 14.04 20.64 17.41
N ALA A 27 15.06 20.26 16.63
CA ALA A 27 16.35 20.96 16.65
C ALA A 27 16.25 22.42 16.16
N GLU A 28 15.34 22.68 15.21
CA GLU A 28 15.06 24.04 14.69
C GLU A 28 14.02 24.77 15.55
N HIS A 29 13.21 24.03 16.32
CA HIS A 29 12.11 24.56 17.15
C HIS A 29 12.25 24.10 18.61
N PRO A 30 13.21 24.64 19.37
CA PRO A 30 13.55 24.13 20.72
C PRO A 30 12.45 24.29 21.77
N ASN A 31 11.39 25.03 21.45
CA ASN A 31 10.20 25.17 22.27
C ASN A 31 9.10 24.14 21.94
N VAL A 32 9.27 23.33 20.90
CA VAL A 32 8.30 22.29 20.50
C VAL A 32 8.86 20.92 20.83
N THR A 33 8.00 20.06 21.38
CA THR A 33 8.23 18.65 21.56
C THR A 33 7.28 17.88 20.66
N VAL A 34 7.80 16.97 19.83
CA VAL A 34 6.99 16.06 19.01
C VAL A 34 7.07 14.66 19.62
N GLU A 35 5.96 14.16 20.11
CA GLU A 35 5.84 12.81 20.68
C GLU A 35 5.27 11.84 19.66
N THR A 36 6.09 10.85 19.26
CA THR A 36 5.66 9.84 18.29
C THR A 36 4.85 8.73 18.96
N GLN A 37 3.80 8.27 18.27
CA GLN A 37 2.89 7.21 18.72
C GLN A 37 2.76 6.18 17.59
N VAL A 38 3.20 4.94 17.84
CA VAL A 38 3.07 3.84 16.88
C VAL A 38 1.94 2.91 17.30
N THR A 39 1.01 2.64 16.39
CA THR A 39 -0.07 1.66 16.58
C THR A 39 -0.12 0.77 15.33
N PRO A 40 -0.01 -0.56 15.44
CA PRO A 40 -0.07 -1.45 14.30
C PRO A 40 -1.30 -1.22 13.41
N TRP A 41 -1.16 -1.41 12.09
CA TRP A 41 -2.22 -1.18 11.10
C TRP A 41 -3.58 -1.77 11.50
N SER A 42 -3.58 -3.02 12.01
CA SER A 42 -4.80 -3.72 12.42
C SER A 42 -5.63 -3.01 13.49
N GLU A 43 -4.98 -2.17 14.32
CA GLU A 43 -5.61 -1.43 15.42
C GLU A 43 -5.67 0.08 15.18
N TYR A 44 -4.88 0.58 14.23
CA TYR A 44 -4.69 2.01 14.01
C TYR A 44 -6.00 2.74 13.72
N TRP A 45 -6.79 2.24 12.78
CA TRP A 45 -8.04 2.89 12.38
C TRP A 45 -9.12 2.82 13.47
N THR A 46 -9.23 1.68 14.17
CA THR A 46 -10.14 1.55 15.31
C THR A 46 -9.80 2.55 16.41
N LYS A 47 -8.51 2.68 16.72
CA LYS A 47 -8.03 3.62 17.74
C LYS A 47 -8.21 5.07 17.30
N LEU A 48 -7.90 5.39 16.04
CA LEU A 48 -8.05 6.73 15.49
C LEU A 48 -9.53 7.15 15.43
N GLU A 49 -10.43 6.24 15.05
CA GLU A 49 -11.87 6.50 15.05
C GLU A 49 -12.42 6.75 16.45
N ALA A 50 -12.03 5.93 17.42
CA ALA A 50 -12.41 6.15 18.82
C ALA A 50 -11.88 7.50 19.34
N ALA A 51 -10.66 7.87 18.98
CA ALA A 51 -10.08 9.17 19.33
C ALA A 51 -10.83 10.33 18.65
N ALA A 52 -11.24 10.17 17.39
CA ALA A 52 -12.03 11.17 16.67
C ALA A 52 -13.38 11.41 17.34
N GLN A 53 -14.08 10.34 17.70
CA GLN A 53 -15.37 10.42 18.42
C GLN A 53 -15.23 11.03 19.81
N GLY A 54 -14.11 10.78 20.49
CA GLY A 54 -13.80 11.34 21.81
C GLY A 54 -13.22 12.76 21.79
N GLY A 55 -12.99 13.34 20.61
CA GLY A 55 -12.34 14.66 20.47
C GLY A 55 -10.86 14.67 20.89
N ALA A 56 -10.19 13.52 20.82
CA ALA A 56 -8.81 13.30 21.30
C ALA A 56 -7.90 12.74 20.19
N LEU A 57 -8.10 13.19 18.96
CA LEU A 57 -7.20 12.84 17.83
C LEU A 57 -5.76 13.24 18.17
N PRO A 58 -4.76 12.44 17.73
CA PRO A 58 -3.37 12.92 17.70
C PRO A 58 -3.30 14.20 16.83
N ASP A 59 -2.38 15.10 17.18
CA ASP A 59 -2.26 16.38 16.46
C ASP A 59 -1.89 16.20 15.00
N VAL A 60 -0.97 15.27 14.71
CA VAL A 60 -0.54 14.88 13.37
C VAL A 60 -0.61 13.36 13.23
N PHE A 61 -1.08 12.89 12.11
CA PHE A 61 -1.19 11.45 11.86
C PHE A 61 -1.10 11.10 10.37
N TRP A 62 -0.65 9.88 10.09
CA TRP A 62 -0.68 9.36 8.74
C TRP A 62 -2.11 9.11 8.28
N MET A 63 -2.38 9.49 7.04
CA MET A 63 -3.64 9.26 6.37
C MET A 63 -3.43 8.35 5.16
N HIS A 64 -4.37 7.42 4.98
CA HIS A 64 -4.44 6.51 3.84
C HIS A 64 -5.64 6.89 2.96
N SER A 65 -5.50 6.73 1.64
CA SER A 65 -6.54 7.10 0.66
C SER A 65 -7.90 6.44 0.93
N ASN A 66 -7.91 5.17 1.38
CA ASN A 66 -9.16 4.43 1.68
C ASN A 66 -9.98 5.05 2.82
N GLN A 67 -9.34 5.74 3.75
CA GLN A 67 -9.99 6.29 4.94
C GLN A 67 -10.20 7.81 4.84
N PHE A 68 -9.49 8.46 3.93
CA PHE A 68 -9.44 9.91 3.84
C PHE A 68 -10.83 10.56 3.76
N PHE A 69 -11.69 10.08 2.88
CA PHE A 69 -13.01 10.68 2.69
C PHE A 69 -13.87 10.61 3.95
N LYS A 70 -13.83 9.50 4.69
CA LYS A 70 -14.54 9.32 5.97
C LYS A 70 -14.17 10.43 6.97
N TYR A 71 -12.88 10.77 7.05
CA TYR A 71 -12.40 11.79 7.99
C TYR A 71 -12.66 13.22 7.50
N VAL A 72 -12.43 13.48 6.21
CA VAL A 72 -12.61 14.83 5.66
C VAL A 72 -14.09 15.23 5.61
N SER A 73 -14.98 14.34 5.18
CA SER A 73 -16.42 14.60 5.14
C SER A 73 -17.04 14.76 6.54
N ALA A 74 -16.48 14.11 7.54
CA ALA A 74 -16.88 14.27 8.94
C ALA A 74 -16.26 15.53 9.60
N GLY A 75 -15.48 16.34 8.87
CA GLY A 75 -14.85 17.54 9.41
C GLY A 75 -13.76 17.28 10.46
N MET A 76 -13.09 16.13 10.40
CA MET A 76 -12.11 15.68 11.40
C MET A 76 -10.67 16.09 11.06
N LEU A 77 -10.43 16.68 9.89
CA LEU A 77 -9.11 17.08 9.44
C LEU A 77 -8.89 18.59 9.52
N LEU A 78 -7.64 18.97 9.69
CA LEU A 78 -7.19 20.36 9.64
C LEU A 78 -7.01 20.80 8.17
N ASP A 79 -7.59 21.90 7.81
CA ASP A 79 -7.40 22.52 6.48
C ASP A 79 -5.96 23.03 6.35
N LEU A 80 -5.24 22.54 5.35
CA LEU A 80 -3.83 22.87 5.08
C LEU A 80 -3.67 23.85 3.89
N THR A 81 -4.76 24.32 3.30
CA THR A 81 -4.74 25.11 2.07
C THR A 81 -3.99 26.45 2.26
N ASP A 82 -4.09 27.04 3.43
CA ASP A 82 -3.44 28.33 3.76
C ASP A 82 -1.92 28.22 3.96
N LEU A 83 -1.35 27.01 4.01
CA LEU A 83 0.08 26.81 3.95
C LEU A 83 0.70 27.29 2.63
N ASN A 84 -0.10 27.38 1.56
CA ASN A 84 0.34 27.76 0.21
C ASN A 84 1.59 27.00 -0.25
N LEU A 85 1.66 25.70 0.06
CA LEU A 85 2.78 24.85 -0.34
C LEU A 85 2.84 24.71 -1.87
N ASP A 86 4.07 24.64 -2.38
CA ASP A 86 4.30 24.21 -3.75
C ASP A 86 4.21 22.67 -3.82
N TYR A 87 3.18 22.16 -4.50
CA TYR A 87 2.97 20.73 -4.68
C TYR A 87 3.61 20.18 -5.97
N THR A 88 4.28 20.98 -6.77
CA THR A 88 4.95 20.53 -8.01
C THR A 88 6.06 19.50 -7.77
N PRO A 89 6.76 19.46 -6.63
CA PRO A 89 7.72 18.39 -6.33
C PRO A 89 7.12 17.02 -6.06
N TYR A 90 5.80 16.93 -5.83
CA TYR A 90 5.15 15.66 -5.52
C TYR A 90 4.51 15.02 -6.75
N PRO A 91 4.28 13.67 -6.77
CA PRO A 91 3.46 13.05 -7.79
C PRO A 91 2.03 13.61 -7.76
N GLU A 92 1.54 14.06 -8.91
CA GLU A 92 0.23 14.69 -9.04
C GLU A 92 -0.89 13.78 -8.49
N GLY A 93 -0.85 12.48 -8.83
CA GLY A 93 -1.83 11.51 -8.38
C GLY A 93 -1.87 11.34 -6.86
N ILE A 94 -0.72 11.43 -6.17
CA ILE A 94 -0.68 11.35 -4.71
C ILE A 94 -1.21 12.63 -4.06
N THR A 95 -0.86 13.78 -4.61
CA THR A 95 -1.42 15.07 -4.14
C THR A 95 -2.94 15.11 -4.28
N ALA A 96 -3.46 14.65 -5.42
CA ALA A 96 -4.89 14.61 -5.71
C ALA A 96 -5.69 13.70 -4.76
N LEU A 97 -5.10 12.63 -4.22
CA LEU A 97 -5.75 11.74 -3.25
C LEU A 97 -6.25 12.47 -2.00
N TYR A 98 -5.61 13.57 -1.63
CA TYR A 98 -5.88 14.31 -0.39
C TYR A 98 -6.42 15.72 -0.64
N HIS A 99 -6.94 15.93 -1.84
CA HIS A 99 -7.64 17.17 -2.24
C HIS A 99 -9.15 16.92 -2.24
N TYR A 100 -9.89 17.77 -1.55
CA TYR A 100 -11.34 17.67 -1.44
C TYR A 100 -11.96 19.07 -1.27
N GLU A 101 -13.03 19.38 -2.02
CA GLU A 101 -13.74 20.68 -2.01
C GLU A 101 -12.80 21.88 -2.19
N ASP A 102 -11.95 21.82 -3.22
CA ASP A 102 -10.96 22.87 -3.55
C ASP A 102 -9.93 23.16 -2.42
N LYS A 103 -9.73 22.19 -1.53
CA LYS A 103 -8.83 22.28 -0.39
C LYS A 103 -7.88 21.10 -0.30
N GLN A 104 -6.70 21.38 0.26
CA GLN A 104 -5.70 20.34 0.55
C GLN A 104 -5.74 19.98 2.02
N TRP A 105 -5.86 18.67 2.33
CA TRP A 105 -6.08 18.16 3.68
C TRP A 105 -4.95 17.28 4.22
N ALA A 106 -4.04 16.87 3.36
CA ALA A 106 -2.82 16.20 3.75
C ALA A 106 -1.68 16.53 2.79
N VAL A 107 -0.45 16.48 3.28
CA VAL A 107 0.77 16.66 2.50
C VAL A 107 1.31 15.29 2.12
N PRO A 108 1.65 15.03 0.84
CA PRO A 108 2.21 13.76 0.41
C PRO A 108 3.47 13.35 1.19
N LYS A 109 3.51 12.10 1.64
CA LYS A 109 4.61 11.51 2.40
C LYS A 109 5.53 10.67 1.51
N ASP A 110 4.95 9.73 0.81
CA ASP A 110 5.64 8.71 0.03
C ASP A 110 4.78 8.30 -1.18
N TYR A 111 5.35 7.45 -1.99
CA TYR A 111 4.59 6.63 -2.91
C TYR A 111 5.14 5.21 -2.94
N ASP A 112 4.35 4.30 -3.44
CA ASP A 112 4.71 2.91 -3.63
C ASP A 112 4.23 2.41 -4.99
N THR A 113 4.83 1.36 -5.47
CA THR A 113 4.31 0.48 -6.51
C THR A 113 4.39 -0.95 -6.02
N ILE A 114 3.83 -1.88 -6.77
CA ILE A 114 3.84 -3.30 -6.44
C ILE A 114 4.82 -4.03 -7.36
N ALA A 115 5.72 -4.80 -6.78
CA ALA A 115 6.69 -5.62 -7.49
C ALA A 115 6.49 -7.11 -7.18
N LEU A 116 7.20 -7.95 -7.92
CA LEU A 116 7.31 -9.39 -7.67
C LEU A 116 8.57 -9.64 -6.82
N ALA A 117 8.41 -10.01 -5.56
CA ALA A 117 9.50 -10.55 -4.76
C ALA A 117 9.62 -12.06 -4.99
N TYR A 118 10.85 -12.56 -5.02
CA TYR A 118 11.14 -13.97 -5.23
C TYR A 118 12.29 -14.45 -4.37
N ASN A 119 12.16 -15.69 -3.89
CA ASN A 119 13.17 -16.36 -3.07
C ASN A 119 14.19 -17.07 -3.97
N LYS A 120 15.40 -16.51 -4.07
CA LYS A 120 16.48 -17.04 -4.92
C LYS A 120 16.89 -18.47 -4.56
N GLU A 121 16.92 -18.80 -3.28
CA GLU A 121 17.29 -20.16 -2.81
C GLU A 121 16.29 -21.22 -3.31
N LEU A 122 14.99 -20.92 -3.28
CA LEU A 122 13.96 -21.82 -3.80
C LEU A 122 14.04 -21.95 -5.35
N PHE A 123 14.32 -20.87 -6.05
CA PHE A 123 14.54 -20.89 -7.50
C PHE A 123 15.76 -21.71 -7.88
N ASP A 124 16.88 -21.50 -7.20
CA ASP A 124 18.12 -22.24 -7.44
C ASP A 124 17.92 -23.73 -7.17
N LYS A 125 17.27 -24.09 -6.07
CA LYS A 125 16.96 -25.49 -5.73
C LYS A 125 16.09 -26.18 -6.77
N ALA A 126 15.13 -25.47 -7.36
CA ALA A 126 14.26 -25.99 -8.42
C ALA A 126 14.91 -25.93 -9.82
N GLY A 127 16.04 -25.25 -9.96
CA GLY A 127 16.73 -25.07 -11.24
C GLY A 127 15.94 -24.23 -12.25
N VAL A 128 15.15 -23.26 -11.76
CA VAL A 128 14.36 -22.35 -12.62
C VAL A 128 15.01 -20.97 -12.69
N ALA A 129 14.85 -20.29 -13.83
CA ALA A 129 15.39 -18.95 -14.03
C ALA A 129 14.65 -17.91 -13.21
N TYR A 130 15.37 -16.89 -12.74
CA TYR A 130 14.81 -15.75 -12.03
C TYR A 130 13.87 -14.93 -12.91
N PRO A 131 12.88 -14.23 -12.29
CA PRO A 131 12.01 -13.31 -13.01
C PRO A 131 12.78 -12.20 -13.73
N ASP A 132 12.31 -11.83 -14.90
CA ASP A 132 12.81 -10.71 -15.69
C ASP A 132 11.66 -9.91 -16.34
N ASN A 133 12.00 -8.88 -17.12
CA ASN A 133 11.04 -7.97 -17.75
C ASN A 133 10.17 -8.63 -18.84
N THR A 134 10.46 -9.88 -19.21
CA THR A 134 9.71 -10.62 -20.23
C THR A 134 8.61 -11.50 -19.66
N TRP A 135 8.54 -11.62 -18.34
CA TRP A 135 7.56 -12.48 -17.68
C TRP A 135 6.13 -12.02 -17.95
N THR A 136 5.29 -13.03 -18.22
CA THR A 136 3.85 -12.91 -18.37
C THR A 136 3.13 -13.68 -17.26
N TRP A 137 1.82 -13.58 -17.20
CA TRP A 137 1.00 -14.40 -16.29
C TRP A 137 1.24 -15.89 -16.50
N ASP A 138 1.40 -16.33 -17.76
CA ASP A 138 1.69 -17.74 -18.07
C ASP A 138 3.05 -18.16 -17.53
N THR A 139 4.07 -17.31 -17.67
CA THR A 139 5.41 -17.58 -17.12
C THR A 139 5.37 -17.67 -15.60
N LEU A 140 4.67 -16.74 -14.93
CA LEU A 140 4.45 -16.76 -13.47
C LEU A 140 3.81 -18.08 -13.04
N ARG A 141 2.73 -18.44 -13.69
CA ARG A 141 1.94 -19.63 -13.38
C ARG A 141 2.74 -20.92 -13.55
N GLU A 142 3.43 -21.09 -14.68
CA GLU A 142 4.24 -22.28 -14.96
C GLU A 142 5.45 -22.36 -14.02
N THR A 143 6.07 -21.24 -13.68
CA THR A 143 7.18 -21.21 -12.73
C THR A 143 6.69 -21.54 -11.32
N ALA A 144 5.54 -20.98 -10.89
CA ALA A 144 4.95 -21.27 -9.61
C ALA A 144 4.63 -22.77 -9.42
N LYS A 145 4.16 -23.44 -10.49
CA LYS A 145 3.95 -24.90 -10.45
C LYS A 145 5.25 -25.67 -10.22
N LYS A 146 6.35 -25.27 -10.86
CA LYS A 146 7.67 -25.90 -10.67
C LYS A 146 8.24 -25.67 -9.28
N LEU A 147 7.92 -24.57 -8.64
CA LEU A 147 8.40 -24.21 -7.30
C LEU A 147 7.53 -24.78 -6.18
N THR A 148 6.32 -25.23 -6.47
CA THR A 148 5.40 -25.75 -5.46
C THR A 148 5.80 -27.15 -5.03
N ASP A 149 5.95 -27.32 -3.72
CA ASP A 149 6.19 -28.59 -3.01
C ASP A 149 5.23 -28.61 -1.78
N ALA A 150 3.96 -28.85 -2.08
CA ALA A 150 2.90 -28.80 -1.08
C ALA A 150 3.06 -29.83 0.04
N GLU A 151 3.70 -30.98 -0.24
CA GLU A 151 4.00 -32.00 0.77
C GLU A 151 4.94 -31.49 1.86
N ASN A 152 5.85 -30.59 1.49
CA ASN A 152 6.76 -29.91 2.40
C ASN A 152 6.28 -28.50 2.82
N GLY A 153 5.04 -28.13 2.48
CA GLY A 153 4.43 -26.86 2.86
C GLY A 153 5.03 -25.65 2.14
N ILE A 154 5.58 -25.84 0.92
CA ILE A 154 6.15 -24.78 0.09
C ILE A 154 5.25 -24.55 -1.12
N TYR A 155 4.90 -23.28 -1.33
CA TYR A 155 4.07 -22.85 -2.46
C TYR A 155 4.85 -21.92 -3.38
N GLY A 156 4.58 -22.02 -4.67
CA GLY A 156 5.31 -21.24 -5.68
C GLY A 156 4.95 -19.77 -5.69
N PHE A 157 3.69 -19.45 -5.36
CA PHE A 157 3.18 -18.06 -5.37
C PHE A 157 2.11 -17.85 -4.31
N GLY A 158 2.18 -16.75 -3.58
CA GLY A 158 1.13 -16.35 -2.66
C GLY A 158 0.07 -15.47 -3.34
N ALA A 159 -1.15 -16.00 -3.47
CA ALA A 159 -2.28 -15.31 -4.08
C ALA A 159 -3.43 -15.11 -3.07
N PRO A 160 -3.27 -14.22 -2.07
CA PRO A 160 -4.30 -13.95 -1.08
C PRO A 160 -5.51 -13.23 -1.69
N ASN A 161 -6.60 -13.20 -0.95
CA ASN A 161 -7.71 -12.27 -1.21
C ASN A 161 -7.30 -10.86 -0.76
N ASP A 162 -6.47 -10.21 -1.56
CA ASP A 162 -5.90 -8.89 -1.32
C ASP A 162 -6.08 -8.00 -2.55
N THR A 163 -6.26 -6.72 -2.34
CA THR A 163 -6.51 -5.74 -3.39
C THR A 163 -5.21 -5.15 -3.94
N GLN A 164 -4.55 -4.30 -3.16
CA GLN A 164 -3.39 -3.52 -3.64
C GLN A 164 -2.19 -4.41 -3.98
N SER A 165 -1.83 -5.36 -3.12
CA SER A 165 -0.75 -6.33 -3.38
C SER A 165 -1.28 -7.62 -4.03
N GLY A 166 -2.46 -7.58 -4.62
CA GLY A 166 -3.15 -8.73 -5.16
C GLY A 166 -3.83 -8.47 -6.49
N TYR A 167 -5.10 -8.89 -6.58
CA TYR A 167 -5.82 -8.98 -7.84
C TYR A 167 -6.10 -7.65 -8.55
N TYR A 168 -6.02 -6.49 -7.88
CA TYR A 168 -6.16 -5.21 -8.57
C TYR A 168 -5.11 -5.06 -9.68
N ASN A 169 -3.88 -5.50 -9.45
CA ASN A 169 -2.84 -5.49 -10.48
C ASN A 169 -3.24 -6.33 -11.70
N PHE A 170 -3.80 -7.52 -11.48
CA PHE A 170 -4.29 -8.38 -12.56
C PHE A 170 -5.44 -7.75 -13.33
N VAL A 171 -6.38 -7.08 -12.65
CA VAL A 171 -7.51 -6.39 -13.26
C VAL A 171 -7.02 -5.36 -14.28
N TYR A 172 -6.15 -4.46 -13.88
CA TYR A 172 -5.63 -3.42 -14.77
C TYR A 172 -4.69 -3.97 -15.86
N GLN A 173 -3.95 -5.04 -15.56
CA GLN A 173 -3.15 -5.74 -16.56
C GLN A 173 -3.99 -6.46 -17.61
N ASN A 174 -5.24 -6.78 -17.32
CA ASN A 174 -6.17 -7.40 -18.27
C ASN A 174 -7.04 -6.40 -19.04
N GLY A 175 -6.86 -5.10 -18.80
CA GLY A 175 -7.65 -4.04 -19.42
C GLY A 175 -9.01 -3.81 -18.76
N GLY A 176 -9.23 -4.37 -17.56
CA GLY A 176 -10.36 -4.03 -16.68
C GLY A 176 -10.04 -2.83 -15.79
N PHE A 177 -10.98 -2.48 -14.93
CA PHE A 177 -10.80 -1.44 -13.91
C PHE A 177 -11.65 -1.75 -12.67
N ILE A 178 -11.33 -1.14 -11.56
CA ILE A 178 -12.05 -1.31 -10.29
C ILE A 178 -13.07 -0.19 -10.10
N PHE A 179 -12.60 1.05 -10.13
CA PHE A 179 -13.44 2.24 -10.00
C PHE A 179 -12.81 3.39 -10.76
N GLU A 180 -13.54 3.93 -11.74
CA GLU A 180 -13.08 5.05 -12.58
C GLU A 180 -14.28 5.92 -12.95
N ASP A 181 -14.09 7.22 -12.99
CA ASP A 181 -15.10 8.21 -13.38
C ASP A 181 -16.44 8.04 -12.64
N GLY A 182 -16.38 7.72 -11.34
CA GLY A 182 -17.57 7.52 -10.51
C GLY A 182 -18.30 6.19 -10.74
N LYS A 183 -17.68 5.23 -11.40
CA LYS A 183 -18.31 3.95 -11.77
C LYS A 183 -17.49 2.74 -11.33
N SER A 184 -18.19 1.73 -10.84
CA SER A 184 -17.63 0.41 -10.58
C SER A 184 -17.37 -0.34 -11.89
N GLY A 185 -16.20 -0.98 -11.98
CA GLY A 185 -15.80 -1.84 -13.10
C GLY A 185 -15.97 -3.34 -12.82
N PHE A 186 -16.58 -3.73 -11.72
CA PHE A 186 -16.74 -5.14 -11.34
C PHE A 186 -17.69 -5.92 -12.25
N ASP A 187 -18.59 -5.26 -12.99
CA ASP A 187 -19.46 -5.86 -14.00
C ASP A 187 -18.75 -6.14 -15.34
N GLN A 188 -17.51 -5.63 -15.51
CA GLN A 188 -16.77 -5.78 -16.76
C GLN A 188 -16.18 -7.19 -16.88
N GLU A 189 -16.31 -7.80 -18.08
CA GLU A 189 -15.77 -9.13 -18.37
C GLU A 189 -14.25 -9.20 -18.09
N ALA A 190 -13.51 -8.18 -18.52
CA ALA A 190 -12.05 -8.13 -18.30
C ALA A 190 -11.67 -8.10 -16.83
N THR A 191 -12.45 -7.45 -15.96
CA THR A 191 -12.27 -7.42 -14.51
C THR A 191 -12.56 -8.79 -13.90
N GLN A 192 -13.69 -9.38 -14.25
CA GLN A 192 -14.10 -10.69 -13.73
C GLN A 192 -13.14 -11.80 -14.15
N GLU A 193 -12.66 -11.78 -15.40
CA GLU A 193 -11.66 -12.71 -15.91
C GLU A 193 -10.34 -12.60 -15.13
N ALA A 194 -9.88 -11.39 -14.85
CA ALA A 194 -8.65 -11.17 -14.09
C ALA A 194 -8.75 -11.67 -12.65
N ILE A 195 -9.86 -11.39 -11.97
CA ILE A 195 -10.12 -11.85 -10.59
C ILE A 195 -10.19 -13.38 -10.54
N GLN A 196 -10.88 -14.00 -11.50
CA GLN A 196 -10.93 -15.46 -11.62
C GLN A 196 -9.55 -16.05 -11.86
N THR A 197 -8.75 -15.45 -12.74
CA THR A 197 -7.39 -15.92 -13.05
C THR A 197 -6.48 -15.84 -11.82
N TRP A 198 -6.57 -14.78 -11.03
CA TRP A 198 -5.88 -14.66 -9.76
C TRP A 198 -6.29 -15.76 -8.77
N ALA A 199 -7.59 -15.95 -8.58
CA ALA A 199 -8.12 -16.98 -7.69
C ALA A 199 -7.76 -18.40 -8.13
N ASP A 200 -7.69 -18.64 -9.43
CA ASP A 200 -7.33 -19.95 -10.01
C ASP A 200 -5.89 -20.39 -9.66
N LEU A 201 -4.99 -19.47 -9.34
CA LEU A 201 -3.66 -19.80 -8.82
C LEU A 201 -3.76 -20.62 -7.52
N MET A 202 -4.74 -20.33 -6.68
CA MET A 202 -5.05 -21.09 -5.48
C MET A 202 -5.95 -22.29 -5.78
N LEU A 203 -7.08 -22.05 -6.45
CA LEU A 203 -8.20 -23.00 -6.53
C LEU A 203 -8.01 -24.08 -7.59
N LYS A 204 -7.32 -23.80 -8.69
CA LYS A 204 -7.10 -24.75 -9.80
C LYS A 204 -5.66 -25.22 -9.88
N ASP A 205 -4.71 -24.29 -9.82
CA ASP A 205 -3.30 -24.61 -10.00
C ASP A 205 -2.66 -25.13 -8.72
N GLY A 206 -3.23 -24.83 -7.55
CA GLY A 206 -2.72 -25.26 -6.25
C GLY A 206 -1.34 -24.72 -5.92
N VAL A 207 -0.94 -23.60 -6.54
CA VAL A 207 0.38 -22.98 -6.34
C VAL A 207 0.43 -22.01 -5.17
N SER A 208 -0.72 -21.68 -4.58
CA SER A 208 -0.86 -20.75 -3.47
C SER A 208 -1.37 -21.45 -2.20
N PRO A 209 -0.92 -21.01 -1.03
CA PRO A 209 -1.58 -21.35 0.23
C PRO A 209 -3.07 -21.02 0.20
N SER A 210 -3.86 -21.69 1.06
CA SER A 210 -5.30 -21.44 1.20
C SER A 210 -5.59 -20.12 1.94
N LEU A 211 -6.84 -19.64 1.86
CA LEU A 211 -7.28 -18.49 2.64
C LEU A 211 -7.09 -18.67 4.15
N GLU A 212 -7.38 -19.88 4.66
CA GLU A 212 -7.17 -20.22 6.07
C GLU A 212 -5.69 -20.07 6.46
N SER A 213 -4.79 -20.55 5.62
CA SER A 213 -3.34 -20.41 5.83
C SER A 213 -2.92 -18.93 5.89
N PHE A 214 -3.51 -18.07 5.05
CA PHE A 214 -3.24 -16.62 5.09
C PHE A 214 -3.82 -15.92 6.32
N THR A 215 -4.89 -16.46 6.90
CA THR A 215 -5.42 -15.98 8.18
C THR A 215 -4.49 -16.33 9.34
N ASP A 216 -3.88 -17.52 9.33
CA ASP A 216 -2.94 -17.95 10.37
C ASP A 216 -1.59 -17.22 10.24
N MET A 217 -1.10 -17.04 9.02
CA MET A 217 0.16 -16.37 8.71
C MET A 217 0.01 -15.59 7.40
N GLY A 218 0.11 -14.28 7.47
CA GLY A 218 -0.04 -13.40 6.32
C GLY A 218 0.94 -13.70 5.18
N ASN A 219 0.63 -13.24 3.98
CA ASN A 219 1.39 -13.53 2.77
C ASN A 219 2.87 -13.12 2.87
N ASP A 220 3.12 -11.90 3.38
CA ASP A 220 4.48 -11.40 3.59
C ASP A 220 5.26 -12.22 4.63
N ASP A 221 4.60 -12.63 5.71
CA ASP A 221 5.21 -13.46 6.75
C ASP A 221 5.54 -14.86 6.22
N GLN A 222 4.69 -15.43 5.38
CA GLN A 222 4.96 -16.72 4.73
C GLN A 222 6.15 -16.62 3.77
N PHE A 223 6.27 -15.53 3.02
CA PHE A 223 7.44 -15.27 2.18
C PHE A 223 8.71 -15.12 3.02
N GLN A 224 8.67 -14.31 4.06
CA GLN A 224 9.80 -14.12 4.98
C GLN A 224 10.21 -15.41 5.70
N ALA A 225 9.29 -16.34 5.90
CA ALA A 225 9.56 -17.65 6.48
C ALA A 225 9.99 -18.72 5.46
N GLY A 226 10.09 -18.38 4.18
CA GLY A 226 10.48 -19.30 3.10
C GLY A 226 9.42 -20.32 2.73
N LYS A 227 8.15 -20.10 3.08
CA LYS A 227 7.01 -20.97 2.76
C LYS A 227 6.39 -20.68 1.40
N VAL A 228 6.61 -19.49 0.88
CA VAL A 228 6.13 -19.04 -0.42
C VAL A 228 7.30 -18.51 -1.24
N ALA A 229 7.46 -18.97 -2.46
CA ALA A 229 8.60 -18.64 -3.30
C ALA A 229 8.50 -17.28 -3.98
N MET A 230 7.29 -16.81 -4.25
CA MET A 230 7.02 -15.52 -4.90
C MET A 230 5.78 -14.86 -4.29
N VAL A 231 5.83 -13.53 -4.15
CA VAL A 231 4.69 -12.71 -3.72
C VAL A 231 4.68 -11.40 -4.49
N PHE A 232 3.50 -10.83 -4.65
CA PHE A 232 3.36 -9.41 -4.97
C PHE A 232 3.55 -8.61 -3.69
N VAL A 233 4.37 -7.57 -3.75
CA VAL A 233 4.74 -6.81 -2.55
C VAL A 233 4.99 -5.35 -2.87
N GLY A 234 4.49 -4.48 -2.02
CA GLY A 234 4.76 -3.05 -2.11
C GLY A 234 6.13 -2.66 -1.57
N SER A 235 6.66 -1.57 -2.09
CA SER A 235 7.99 -1.05 -1.71
C SER A 235 8.14 -0.77 -0.22
N TRP A 236 7.04 -0.52 0.50
CA TRP A 236 7.05 -0.30 1.97
C TRP A 236 7.53 -1.50 2.78
N MET A 237 7.47 -2.72 2.21
CA MET A 237 7.91 -3.94 2.89
C MET A 237 9.42 -4.19 2.81
N MET A 238 10.14 -3.43 1.99
CA MET A 238 11.57 -3.68 1.77
C MET A 238 12.40 -3.50 3.04
N SER A 239 12.04 -2.58 3.91
CA SER A 239 12.68 -2.42 5.23
C SER A 239 12.47 -3.68 6.10
N ALA A 240 11.24 -4.20 6.15
CA ALA A 240 10.93 -5.41 6.90
C ALA A 240 11.69 -6.64 6.37
N TYR A 241 11.67 -6.85 5.05
CA TYR A 241 12.35 -7.98 4.42
C TYR A 241 13.87 -7.95 4.61
N THR A 242 14.49 -6.78 4.49
CA THR A 242 15.94 -6.62 4.67
C THR A 242 16.38 -6.66 6.13
N ASN A 243 15.47 -6.47 7.08
CA ASN A 243 15.72 -6.63 8.51
C ASN A 243 15.42 -8.05 9.02
N ASN A 244 14.76 -8.89 8.23
CA ASN A 244 14.44 -10.25 8.61
C ASN A 244 15.64 -11.17 8.42
N GLU A 245 16.15 -11.77 9.49
CA GLU A 245 17.37 -12.58 9.51
C GLU A 245 17.30 -13.81 8.61
N PHE A 246 16.11 -14.35 8.33
CA PHE A 246 15.95 -15.53 7.48
C PHE A 246 15.98 -15.19 5.98
N ILE A 247 15.27 -14.13 5.54
CA ILE A 247 15.06 -13.87 4.11
C ILE A 247 16.01 -12.82 3.52
N LYS A 248 16.62 -11.94 4.33
CA LYS A 248 17.37 -10.75 3.91
C LYS A 248 18.40 -10.97 2.80
N ASP A 249 19.06 -12.13 2.78
CA ASP A 249 20.11 -12.48 1.82
C ASP A 249 19.63 -13.45 0.72
N LYS A 250 18.35 -13.84 0.72
CA LYS A 250 17.81 -14.90 -0.11
C LYS A 250 16.80 -14.44 -1.16
N PHE A 251 16.47 -13.15 -1.20
CA PHE A 251 15.45 -12.64 -2.12
C PHE A 251 15.95 -11.54 -3.03
N ASP A 252 15.18 -11.26 -4.05
CA ASP A 252 15.28 -10.06 -4.86
C ASP A 252 13.89 -9.70 -5.36
N VAL A 253 13.76 -8.57 -6.04
CA VAL A 253 12.51 -8.08 -6.61
C VAL A 253 12.65 -7.82 -8.10
N ALA A 254 11.56 -7.94 -8.82
CA ALA A 254 11.46 -7.68 -10.25
C ALA A 254 10.15 -6.94 -10.55
N VAL A 255 10.06 -6.34 -11.73
CA VAL A 255 8.79 -5.78 -12.22
C VAL A 255 7.72 -6.86 -12.28
N LEU A 256 6.46 -6.48 -12.12
CA LEU A 256 5.34 -7.43 -12.21
C LEU A 256 5.30 -8.11 -13.58
N PRO A 257 4.94 -9.40 -13.62
CA PRO A 257 4.58 -10.07 -14.87
C PRO A 257 3.45 -9.32 -15.57
N GLN A 258 3.49 -9.22 -16.89
CA GLN A 258 2.43 -8.53 -17.63
C GLN A 258 1.30 -9.47 -18.02
N GLY A 259 0.09 -8.94 -18.09
CA GLY A 259 -1.06 -9.55 -18.74
C GLY A 259 -1.16 -9.08 -20.19
N LYS A 260 -2.34 -8.60 -20.61
CA LYS A 260 -2.54 -7.96 -21.92
C LYS A 260 -1.74 -6.65 -22.04
N GLN A 261 -1.47 -6.03 -20.91
CA GLN A 261 -0.67 -4.81 -20.78
C GLN A 261 0.12 -4.82 -19.47
N ARG A 262 1.05 -3.87 -19.33
CA ARG A 262 1.73 -3.63 -18.06
C ARG A 262 0.87 -2.74 -17.18
N ALA A 263 0.82 -3.05 -15.90
CA ALA A 263 0.29 -2.19 -14.85
C ALA A 263 0.88 -2.60 -13.51
N SER A 264 1.03 -1.63 -12.62
CA SER A 264 1.30 -1.82 -11.20
C SER A 264 0.51 -0.78 -10.43
N ILE A 265 -0.21 -1.19 -9.41
CA ILE A 265 -0.94 -0.25 -8.56
C ILE A 265 0.08 0.62 -7.82
N TYR A 266 -0.11 1.95 -7.85
CA TYR A 266 0.62 2.86 -6.99
C TYR A 266 -0.33 3.56 -6.01
N ASN A 267 0.18 3.86 -4.85
CA ASN A 267 -0.51 4.62 -3.82
C ASN A 267 0.52 5.47 -3.08
N GLY A 268 0.07 6.23 -2.10
CA GLY A 268 0.94 7.00 -1.24
C GLY A 268 0.16 7.53 -0.05
N LEU A 269 0.89 7.73 1.04
CA LEU A 269 0.35 8.24 2.27
C LEU A 269 0.43 9.77 2.32
N GLY A 270 -0.36 10.36 3.21
CA GLY A 270 -0.32 11.77 3.52
C GLY A 270 -0.12 12.03 5.02
N TYR A 271 0.47 13.17 5.33
CA TYR A 271 0.50 13.73 6.68
C TYR A 271 -0.72 14.62 6.86
N ALA A 272 -1.61 14.26 7.78
CA ALA A 272 -2.82 15.02 8.11
C ALA A 272 -2.76 15.59 9.53
N GLY A 273 -3.53 16.63 9.78
CA GLY A 273 -3.67 17.25 11.11
C GLY A 273 -5.08 17.10 11.66
N ALA A 274 -5.20 17.15 12.99
CA ALA A 274 -6.49 17.10 13.67
C ALA A 274 -7.21 18.47 13.61
N TYR A 275 -8.49 18.44 13.27
CA TYR A 275 -9.34 19.65 13.19
C TYR A 275 -9.38 20.48 14.49
N ASN A 276 -9.25 19.81 15.62
CA ASN A 276 -9.41 20.38 16.96
C ASN A 276 -8.10 20.49 17.75
N THR A 277 -6.95 20.42 17.05
CA THR A 277 -5.65 20.62 17.71
C THR A 277 -5.60 21.97 18.44
N ALA A 278 -5.04 21.98 19.64
CA ALA A 278 -4.84 23.22 20.40
C ALA A 278 -3.76 24.14 19.80
N ASN A 279 -2.93 23.62 18.87
CA ASN A 279 -1.77 24.31 18.32
C ASN A 279 -1.76 24.27 16.76
N PRO A 280 -2.79 24.76 16.08
CA PRO A 280 -2.94 24.58 14.62
C PRO A 280 -1.76 25.12 13.81
N GLU A 281 -1.19 26.25 14.19
CA GLU A 281 -0.06 26.84 13.47
C GLU A 281 1.22 25.98 13.58
N ILE A 282 1.50 25.42 14.75
CA ILE A 282 2.65 24.53 14.96
C ILE A 282 2.41 23.19 14.23
N VAL A 283 1.20 22.67 14.25
CA VAL A 283 0.82 21.43 13.55
C VAL A 283 0.98 21.62 12.03
N LYS A 284 0.49 22.73 11.48
CA LYS A 284 0.68 23.06 10.07
C LYS A 284 2.15 23.21 9.69
N ASP A 285 2.93 23.89 10.50
CA ASP A 285 4.36 24.08 10.28
C ASP A 285 5.12 22.75 10.31
N PHE A 286 4.81 21.88 11.29
CA PHE A 286 5.40 20.54 11.34
C PHE A 286 4.99 19.67 10.15
N ILE A 287 3.74 19.70 9.70
CA ILE A 287 3.27 18.98 8.51
C ILE A 287 4.00 19.51 7.25
N ALA A 288 4.15 20.82 7.11
CA ALA A 288 4.91 21.42 6.03
C ALA A 288 6.38 20.96 6.05
N PHE A 289 7.00 20.89 7.23
CA PHE A 289 8.35 20.36 7.40
C PHE A 289 8.42 18.87 7.00
N CYS A 290 7.45 18.04 7.41
CA CYS A 290 7.38 16.63 6.99
C CYS A 290 7.36 16.46 5.46
N GLY A 291 6.73 17.39 4.75
CA GLY A 291 6.71 17.43 3.28
C GLY A 291 7.96 18.02 2.62
N SER A 292 8.89 18.59 3.38
CA SER A 292 10.09 19.22 2.85
C SER A 292 11.06 18.23 2.20
N GLU A 293 11.94 18.72 1.32
CA GLU A 293 13.02 17.91 0.75
C GLU A 293 13.89 17.27 1.86
N GLN A 294 14.23 18.03 2.88
CA GLN A 294 15.02 17.54 4.03
C GLN A 294 14.34 16.37 4.73
N ALA A 295 13.06 16.48 5.06
CA ALA A 295 12.32 15.41 5.73
C ALA A 295 12.17 14.17 4.84
N ASN A 296 11.95 14.35 3.53
CA ASN A 296 11.90 13.27 2.56
C ASN A 296 13.24 12.54 2.45
N ILE A 297 14.38 13.25 2.47
CA ILE A 297 15.71 12.64 2.53
C ILE A 297 15.88 11.85 3.83
N LEU A 298 15.49 12.40 4.97
CA LEU A 298 15.61 11.71 6.27
C LEU A 298 14.82 10.40 6.33
N GLN A 299 13.56 10.39 5.87
CA GLN A 299 12.80 9.14 5.84
C GLN A 299 13.43 8.13 4.88
N ALA A 300 13.89 8.54 3.71
CA ALA A 300 14.54 7.68 2.73
C ALA A 300 15.83 7.04 3.28
N GLN A 301 16.72 7.84 3.87
CA GLN A 301 17.97 7.39 4.47
C GLN A 301 17.77 6.43 5.64
N ASN A 302 16.63 6.50 6.33
CA ASN A 302 16.22 5.58 7.38
C ASN A 302 15.41 4.38 6.85
N LYS A 303 15.41 4.14 5.54
CA LYS A 303 14.71 3.03 4.88
C LYS A 303 13.20 3.00 5.14
N ALA A 304 12.56 4.15 5.36
CA ALA A 304 11.14 4.18 5.65
C ALA A 304 10.31 3.82 4.41
N ALA A 305 10.40 4.60 3.35
CA ALA A 305 9.66 4.41 2.11
C ALA A 305 10.33 5.18 0.96
N ILE A 306 9.86 4.98 -0.26
CA ILE A 306 10.21 5.83 -1.39
C ILE A 306 9.58 7.21 -1.14
N PRO A 307 10.39 8.27 -0.97
CA PRO A 307 9.87 9.57 -0.60
C PRO A 307 9.07 10.21 -1.74
N ALA A 308 8.04 10.97 -1.40
CA ALA A 308 7.18 11.63 -2.39
C ALA A 308 7.85 12.82 -3.08
N TYR A 309 8.85 13.43 -2.47
CA TYR A 309 9.54 14.60 -3.03
C TYR A 309 10.47 14.16 -4.17
N LYS A 310 10.15 14.57 -5.40
CA LYS A 310 10.89 14.20 -6.63
C LYS A 310 12.36 14.53 -6.52
N GLY A 311 13.21 13.58 -6.95
CA GLY A 311 14.67 13.69 -6.90
C GLY A 311 15.29 13.19 -5.61
N THR A 312 14.49 12.79 -4.61
CA THR A 312 14.97 12.20 -3.35
C THR A 312 14.87 10.68 -3.29
N GLU A 313 14.29 10.04 -4.31
CA GLU A 313 14.06 8.59 -4.37
C GLU A 313 15.35 7.78 -4.23
N HIS A 314 16.44 8.29 -4.81
CA HIS A 314 17.73 7.61 -4.78
C HIS A 314 18.31 7.46 -3.36
N TYR A 315 17.96 8.33 -2.42
CA TYR A 315 18.35 8.16 -1.01
C TYR A 315 17.75 6.91 -0.36
N PHE A 316 16.64 6.41 -0.91
CA PHE A 316 16.05 5.13 -0.52
C PHE A 316 16.61 3.99 -1.35
N THR A 317 16.53 4.08 -2.68
CA THR A 317 16.90 2.98 -3.58
C THR A 317 18.37 2.58 -3.49
N ASP A 318 19.27 3.53 -3.30
CA ASP A 318 20.73 3.29 -3.21
C ASP A 318 21.16 2.56 -1.93
N LEU A 319 20.28 2.49 -0.92
CA LEU A 319 20.56 1.74 0.32
C LEU A 319 20.45 0.21 0.13
N PHE A 320 19.84 -0.24 -0.96
CA PHE A 320 19.58 -1.66 -1.24
C PHE A 320 20.50 -2.17 -2.36
N THR A 321 21.81 -2.13 -2.13
CA THR A 321 22.85 -2.39 -3.16
C THR A 321 22.79 -3.77 -3.79
N ASN A 322 22.18 -4.75 -3.12
CA ASN A 322 22.07 -6.15 -3.59
C ASN A 322 20.67 -6.52 -4.11
N LEU A 323 19.77 -5.54 -4.21
CA LEU A 323 18.39 -5.74 -4.63
C LEU A 323 18.04 -4.82 -5.80
N ASN A 324 17.20 -5.29 -6.71
CA ASN A 324 16.68 -4.51 -7.82
C ASN A 324 15.54 -3.55 -7.38
N ILE A 325 15.78 -2.75 -6.35
CA ILE A 325 14.77 -1.81 -5.81
C ILE A 325 14.34 -0.76 -6.85
N ALA A 326 15.22 -0.45 -7.83
CA ALA A 326 14.88 0.46 -8.92
C ALA A 326 13.65 0.01 -9.73
N CYS A 327 13.28 -1.27 -9.72
CA CYS A 327 12.06 -1.75 -10.38
C CYS A 327 10.79 -1.05 -9.85
N TYR A 328 10.76 -0.67 -8.58
CA TYR A 328 9.62 0.06 -8.00
C TYR A 328 9.44 1.45 -8.61
N THR A 329 10.53 2.17 -8.82
CA THR A 329 10.50 3.50 -9.47
C THR A 329 10.29 3.41 -10.98
N GLU A 330 10.79 2.36 -11.62
CA GLU A 330 10.53 2.07 -13.04
C GLU A 330 9.04 1.86 -13.32
N MET A 331 8.36 1.10 -12.48
CA MET A 331 6.94 0.75 -12.68
C MET A 331 5.99 1.95 -12.55
N ILE A 332 6.43 3.09 -12.04
CA ILE A 332 5.58 4.29 -11.99
C ILE A 332 5.21 4.81 -13.38
N GLU A 333 6.01 4.51 -14.40
CA GLU A 333 5.74 4.92 -15.79
C GLU A 333 4.46 4.30 -16.37
N TYR A 334 4.07 3.12 -15.88
CA TYR A 334 2.81 2.46 -16.22
C TYR A 334 1.97 2.17 -14.96
N GLY A 335 2.22 2.94 -13.92
CA GLY A 335 1.50 2.85 -12.67
C GLY A 335 0.04 3.23 -12.84
N VAL A 336 -0.82 2.51 -12.12
CA VAL A 336 -2.24 2.83 -12.00
C VAL A 336 -2.50 3.27 -10.57
N GLN A 337 -3.04 4.46 -10.40
CA GLN A 337 -3.39 4.96 -9.07
C GLN A 337 -4.34 3.99 -8.38
N PHE A 338 -4.10 3.73 -7.08
CA PHE A 338 -5.00 2.92 -6.29
C PHE A 338 -6.44 3.43 -6.45
N PRO A 339 -7.40 2.58 -6.83
CA PRO A 339 -8.75 2.98 -7.14
C PRO A 339 -9.39 3.72 -5.97
N PHE A 340 -9.76 4.96 -6.20
CA PHE A 340 -10.35 5.85 -5.22
C PHE A 340 -11.84 6.05 -5.49
N SER A 341 -12.64 5.84 -4.45
CA SER A 341 -14.02 6.30 -4.35
C SER A 341 -14.16 7.08 -3.05
N PRO A 342 -14.90 8.19 -3.02
CA PRO A 342 -15.24 8.88 -1.78
C PRO A 342 -15.84 7.94 -0.73
N ASN A 343 -16.59 6.96 -1.17
CA ASN A 343 -17.31 6.00 -0.32
C ASN A 343 -16.58 4.65 -0.19
N LYS A 344 -15.30 4.54 -0.58
CA LYS A 344 -14.53 3.28 -0.54
C LYS A 344 -14.66 2.55 0.79
N SER A 345 -14.59 3.25 1.91
CA SER A 345 -14.69 2.66 3.24
C SER A 345 -16.07 2.05 3.55
N LEU A 346 -17.11 2.38 2.78
CA LEU A 346 -18.45 1.81 2.96
C LEU A 346 -18.61 0.46 2.25
N TRP A 347 -17.84 0.20 1.20
CA TRP A 347 -17.99 -1.02 0.40
C TRP A 347 -16.76 -1.95 0.40
N GLU A 348 -15.59 -1.53 0.89
CA GLU A 348 -14.40 -2.40 0.90
C GLU A 348 -14.58 -3.66 1.77
N GLY A 349 -15.36 -3.57 2.86
CA GLY A 349 -15.71 -4.73 3.67
C GLY A 349 -16.58 -5.74 2.90
N THR A 350 -17.57 -5.25 2.17
CA THR A 350 -18.43 -6.06 1.30
C THR A 350 -17.64 -6.71 0.17
N GLU A 351 -16.66 -6.00 -0.41
CA GLU A 351 -15.74 -6.57 -1.40
C GLU A 351 -15.01 -7.79 -0.83
N THR A 352 -14.43 -7.66 0.35
CA THR A 352 -13.71 -8.76 1.02
C THR A 352 -14.63 -9.94 1.31
N GLU A 353 -15.83 -9.70 1.80
CA GLU A 353 -16.82 -10.74 2.13
C GLU A 353 -17.29 -11.50 0.88
N LEU A 354 -17.69 -10.79 -0.18
CA LEU A 354 -18.16 -11.39 -1.42
C LEU A 354 -17.05 -12.20 -2.12
N MET A 355 -15.82 -11.68 -2.16
CA MET A 355 -14.68 -12.45 -2.69
C MET A 355 -14.41 -13.68 -1.85
N THR A 356 -14.46 -13.60 -0.53
CA THR A 356 -14.31 -14.75 0.36
C THR A 356 -15.37 -15.82 0.09
N SER A 357 -16.64 -15.43 -0.08
CA SER A 357 -17.73 -16.35 -0.44
C SER A 357 -17.48 -17.03 -1.78
N ALA A 358 -16.88 -16.32 -2.75
CA ALA A 358 -16.50 -16.94 -4.02
C ALA A 358 -15.33 -17.93 -3.86
N TYR A 359 -14.32 -17.61 -3.04
CA TYR A 359 -13.23 -18.55 -2.74
C TYR A 359 -13.71 -19.81 -2.03
N THR A 360 -14.71 -19.73 -1.17
CA THR A 360 -15.29 -20.89 -0.45
C THR A 360 -16.28 -21.68 -1.28
N GLY A 361 -16.66 -21.20 -2.47
CA GLY A 361 -17.57 -21.87 -3.40
C GLY A 361 -19.05 -21.63 -3.09
N GLU A 362 -19.37 -20.68 -2.22
CA GLU A 362 -20.77 -20.29 -1.94
C GLU A 362 -21.42 -19.58 -3.13
N MET A 363 -20.61 -18.92 -3.95
CA MET A 363 -21.01 -18.30 -5.21
C MET A 363 -19.85 -18.33 -6.21
N THR A 364 -20.11 -18.00 -7.46
CA THR A 364 -19.05 -17.79 -8.45
C THR A 364 -18.41 -16.41 -8.29
N PHE A 365 -17.17 -16.22 -8.79
CA PHE A 365 -16.55 -14.90 -8.82
C PHE A 365 -17.33 -13.89 -9.66
N ALA A 366 -17.96 -14.33 -10.75
CA ALA A 366 -18.82 -13.47 -11.56
C ALA A 366 -20.06 -12.99 -10.77
N GLU A 367 -20.70 -13.86 -10.00
CA GLU A 367 -21.82 -13.49 -9.12
C GLU A 367 -21.37 -12.53 -8.02
N ALA A 368 -20.24 -12.80 -7.38
CA ALA A 368 -19.66 -11.90 -6.36
C ALA A 368 -19.37 -10.51 -6.94
N CYS A 369 -18.75 -10.45 -8.11
CA CYS A 369 -18.46 -9.20 -8.82
C CYS A 369 -19.72 -8.42 -9.18
N ASN A 370 -20.74 -9.09 -9.69
CA ASN A 370 -22.02 -8.44 -10.06
C ASN A 370 -22.73 -7.87 -8.83
N GLN A 371 -22.80 -8.62 -7.72
CA GLN A 371 -23.37 -8.13 -6.46
C GLN A 371 -22.59 -6.94 -5.91
N LEU A 372 -21.27 -6.99 -5.99
CA LEU A 372 -20.42 -5.89 -5.55
C LEU A 372 -20.63 -4.65 -6.42
N HIS A 373 -20.74 -4.82 -7.75
CA HIS A 373 -21.05 -3.73 -8.67
C HIS A 373 -22.36 -3.04 -8.30
N GLU A 374 -23.44 -3.81 -8.03
CA GLU A 374 -24.73 -3.29 -7.61
C GLU A 374 -24.60 -2.51 -6.29
N THR A 375 -23.94 -3.09 -5.30
CA THR A 375 -23.71 -2.43 -3.99
C THR A 375 -22.94 -1.12 -4.12
N ILE A 376 -21.85 -1.10 -4.89
CA ILE A 376 -21.05 0.12 -5.10
C ILE A 376 -21.90 1.18 -5.81
N THR A 377 -22.66 0.78 -6.85
CA THR A 377 -23.51 1.71 -7.59
C THR A 377 -24.55 2.37 -6.69
N GLU A 378 -25.22 1.59 -5.85
CA GLU A 378 -26.17 2.12 -4.86
C GLU A 378 -25.54 3.12 -3.89
N ILE A 379 -24.36 2.78 -3.34
CA ILE A 379 -23.62 3.63 -2.40
C ILE A 379 -23.15 4.94 -3.05
N GLU A 380 -22.69 4.89 -4.30
CA GLU A 380 -22.17 6.08 -4.99
C GLU A 380 -23.27 7.00 -5.55
N GLU A 381 -24.51 6.50 -5.68
CA GLU A 381 -25.68 7.28 -6.09
C GLU A 381 -26.40 7.99 -4.92
N GLU A 382 -26.16 7.59 -3.66
CA GLU A 382 -26.66 8.24 -2.45
C GLU A 382 -25.87 9.50 -2.06
#